data_20f5ce83772a16c50fe3e21528e68b39
#
_entry.id   20f5ce83772a16c50fe3e21528e68b39
#
_cell.length_a   1.000
_cell.length_b   1.000
_cell.length_c   1.000
_cell.angle_alpha   90.00
_cell.angle_beta   90.00
_cell.angle_gamma   90.00
#
_symmetry.space_group_name_H-M   'P 1'
#
loop_
_entity.id
_entity.type
_entity.pdbx_description
1 polymer ?
#
loop_
_entity_poly.entity_id
_entity_poly.type
_entity_poly.pdbx_seq_one_letter_code
_entity_poly.pdbx_strand_id
1 'polypeptide(L)'
;MNTVVRNAIVSDSFDDLRSKQVRFLEEAHKIGFVNVLLWSDALIESITGRLPKFPQEERLYYLQSLRYVDRIRVISNINDPHSLPLPVWDELNPVGWVVDQASDNPQKRLFCASVGMGYQVIPETDLLGFPFRRNDALEAPSGRKKVIVTGCYDWLHSGHVRFFEEVAGLGDLFVVVGSDANVHLLKGASHPMFSQDERRYMVQAIRFVRAALISTGKGWMDAEPEIELIRPDIYAVNEDGDKPEKRRFCVEHGLEYVVLKRLPRAGLPRRESAILRGF
;
A
#
# COMPACT_ATOMS: atom_id res chain seq x y z
N MET A 1 5.02 -31.88 -9.77
CA MET A 1 4.02 -31.19 -10.63
C MET A 1 4.49 -29.76 -10.75
N ASN A 2 4.92 -29.31 -11.92
CA ASN A 2 5.25 -27.91 -12.15
C ASN A 2 3.94 -27.11 -12.06
N THR A 3 3.76 -26.37 -11.00
CA THR A 3 2.64 -25.45 -10.84
C THR A 3 2.81 -24.37 -11.90
N VAL A 4 1.97 -24.39 -12.94
CA VAL A 4 1.97 -23.32 -13.95
C VAL A 4 1.58 -22.04 -13.23
N VAL A 5 2.52 -21.11 -13.12
CA VAL A 5 2.26 -19.79 -12.54
C VAL A 5 1.28 -19.06 -13.44
N ARG A 6 0.10 -18.77 -12.90
CA ARG A 6 -0.92 -18.01 -13.62
C ARG A 6 -0.58 -16.53 -13.51
N ASN A 7 -0.50 -15.82 -14.64
CA ASN A 7 -0.25 -14.38 -14.68
C ASN A 7 -1.54 -13.61 -14.93
N ALA A 8 -1.87 -12.68 -14.07
CA ALA A 8 -2.94 -11.71 -14.25
C ALA A 8 -2.33 -10.38 -14.72
N ILE A 9 -2.85 -9.79 -15.78
CA ILE A 9 -2.46 -8.45 -16.22
C ILE A 9 -3.47 -7.44 -15.69
N VAL A 10 -2.96 -6.35 -15.14
CA VAL A 10 -3.71 -5.16 -14.76
C VAL A 10 -3.08 -3.96 -15.45
N SER A 11 -3.87 -3.10 -16.10
CA SER A 11 -3.36 -1.93 -16.83
C SER A 11 -4.14 -0.70 -16.42
N ASP A 12 -3.45 0.28 -15.80
CA ASP A 12 -4.07 1.53 -15.35
C ASP A 12 -2.99 2.60 -15.05
N SER A 13 -3.46 3.82 -14.82
CA SER A 13 -2.67 4.96 -14.35
C SER A 13 -2.20 4.83 -12.91
N PHE A 14 -3.04 4.30 -12.01
CA PHE A 14 -2.85 4.28 -10.56
C PHE A 14 -2.47 5.66 -9.99
N ASP A 15 -3.05 6.73 -10.53
CA ASP A 15 -2.64 8.10 -10.20
C ASP A 15 -2.93 8.49 -8.75
N ASP A 16 -4.08 8.13 -8.23
CA ASP A 16 -4.44 8.37 -6.82
C ASP A 16 -4.80 7.03 -6.15
N LEU A 17 -3.76 6.26 -5.81
CA LEU A 17 -3.93 4.91 -5.28
C LEU A 17 -4.60 4.94 -3.90
N ARG A 18 -5.84 4.44 -3.84
CA ARG A 18 -6.68 4.36 -2.64
C ARG A 18 -7.02 2.92 -2.28
N SER A 19 -7.74 2.77 -1.19
CA SER A 19 -8.15 1.46 -0.68
C SER A 19 -8.89 0.61 -1.71
N LYS A 20 -9.73 1.21 -2.55
CA LYS A 20 -10.44 0.49 -3.63
C LYS A 20 -9.48 -0.13 -4.64
N GLN A 21 -8.48 0.63 -5.11
CA GLN A 21 -7.48 0.11 -6.05
C GLN A 21 -6.60 -0.96 -5.38
N VAL A 22 -6.27 -0.80 -4.10
CA VAL A 22 -5.53 -1.81 -3.34
C VAL A 22 -6.37 -3.07 -3.16
N ARG A 23 -7.68 -2.95 -2.88
CA ARG A 23 -8.62 -4.08 -2.86
C ARG A 23 -8.67 -4.79 -4.20
N PHE A 24 -8.73 -4.04 -5.30
CA PHE A 24 -8.72 -4.59 -6.65
C PHE A 24 -7.43 -5.41 -6.90
N LEU A 25 -6.26 -4.88 -6.54
CA LEU A 25 -4.99 -5.60 -6.69
C LEU A 25 -4.93 -6.85 -5.79
N GLU A 26 -5.50 -6.79 -4.58
CA GLU A 26 -5.62 -7.98 -3.71
C GLU A 26 -6.49 -9.07 -4.33
N GLU A 27 -7.65 -8.72 -4.89
CA GLU A 27 -8.52 -9.69 -5.57
C GLU A 27 -7.87 -10.24 -6.85
N ALA A 28 -7.18 -9.39 -7.62
CA ALA A 28 -6.40 -9.82 -8.78
C ALA A 28 -5.28 -10.80 -8.39
N HIS A 29 -4.62 -10.58 -7.24
CA HIS A 29 -3.56 -11.45 -6.73
C HIS A 29 -4.07 -12.86 -6.35
N LYS A 30 -5.35 -13.02 -6.01
CA LYS A 30 -5.96 -14.34 -5.78
C LYS A 30 -6.13 -15.14 -7.08
N ILE A 31 -6.18 -14.44 -8.22
CA ILE A 31 -6.30 -15.06 -9.56
C ILE A 31 -4.94 -15.58 -10.02
N GLY A 32 -3.86 -14.83 -9.76
CA GLY A 32 -2.50 -15.19 -10.15
C GLY A 32 -1.48 -14.10 -9.87
N PHE A 33 -0.27 -14.25 -10.39
CA PHE A 33 0.80 -13.27 -10.34
C PHE A 33 0.35 -11.96 -11.01
N VAL A 34 0.31 -10.88 -10.24
CA VAL A 34 -0.15 -9.58 -10.73
C VAL A 34 0.98 -8.84 -11.43
N ASN A 35 0.83 -8.70 -12.75
CA ASN A 35 1.70 -7.91 -13.61
C ASN A 35 0.99 -6.59 -13.92
N VAL A 36 1.47 -5.50 -13.35
CA VAL A 36 0.92 -4.17 -13.57
C VAL A 36 1.58 -3.53 -14.78
N LEU A 37 0.79 -3.13 -15.75
CA LEU A 37 1.18 -2.23 -16.85
C LEU A 37 0.84 -0.80 -16.40
N LEU A 38 1.82 -0.12 -15.81
CA LEU A 38 1.68 1.23 -15.29
C LEU A 38 1.79 2.25 -16.43
N TRP A 39 0.79 3.10 -16.59
CA TRP A 39 0.82 4.16 -17.60
C TRP A 39 1.82 5.25 -17.23
N SER A 40 2.68 5.63 -18.19
CA SER A 40 3.58 6.77 -18.01
C SER A 40 2.82 8.08 -17.87
N ASP A 41 3.49 9.13 -17.39
CA ASP A 41 2.90 10.46 -17.28
C ASP A 41 2.45 10.98 -18.65
N ALA A 42 3.30 10.79 -19.68
CA ALA A 42 2.97 11.18 -21.05
C ALA A 42 1.76 10.43 -21.63
N LEU A 43 1.60 9.14 -21.29
CA LEU A 43 0.45 8.37 -21.73
C LEU A 43 -0.83 8.86 -21.04
N ILE A 44 -0.78 9.13 -19.73
CA ILE A 44 -1.92 9.68 -18.98
C ILE A 44 -2.33 11.03 -19.58
N GLU A 45 -1.36 11.92 -19.81
CA GLU A 45 -1.63 13.23 -20.39
C GLU A 45 -2.26 13.10 -21.79
N SER A 46 -1.77 12.18 -22.63
CA SER A 46 -2.33 11.97 -23.98
C SER A 46 -3.79 11.47 -23.96
N ILE A 47 -4.17 10.67 -22.95
CA ILE A 47 -5.52 10.10 -22.84
C ILE A 47 -6.48 11.06 -22.14
N THR A 48 -6.02 11.74 -21.08
CA THR A 48 -6.89 12.52 -20.19
C THR A 48 -6.83 14.03 -20.44
N GLY A 49 -5.83 14.49 -21.19
CA GLY A 49 -5.55 15.93 -21.37
C GLY A 49 -4.93 16.60 -20.15
N ARG A 50 -4.52 15.85 -19.15
CA ARG A 50 -3.96 16.37 -17.89
C ARG A 50 -2.81 15.51 -17.41
N LEU A 51 -1.80 16.15 -16.79
CA LEU A 51 -0.77 15.44 -16.05
C LEU A 51 -1.37 14.72 -14.82
N PRO A 52 -0.80 13.59 -14.39
CA PRO A 52 -1.23 12.91 -13.20
C PRO A 52 -0.93 13.75 -11.93
N LYS A 53 -1.65 13.49 -10.85
CA LYS A 53 -1.41 14.11 -9.52
C LYS A 53 -0.07 13.68 -8.94
N PHE A 54 0.30 12.41 -9.15
CA PHE A 54 1.52 11.80 -8.65
C PHE A 54 2.42 11.42 -9.82
N PRO A 55 3.71 11.86 -9.81
CA PRO A 55 4.66 11.51 -10.86
C PRO A 55 4.83 10.00 -11.01
N GLN A 56 5.16 9.55 -12.20
CA GLN A 56 5.36 8.13 -12.54
C GLN A 56 6.25 7.40 -11.55
N GLU A 57 7.38 8.00 -11.16
CA GLU A 57 8.34 7.39 -10.23
C GLU A 57 7.73 7.17 -8.85
N GLU A 58 6.86 8.07 -8.39
CA GLU A 58 6.17 7.92 -7.10
C GLU A 58 5.09 6.85 -7.17
N ARG A 59 4.30 6.81 -8.24
CA ARG A 59 3.29 5.77 -8.50
C ARG A 59 3.95 4.39 -8.61
N LEU A 60 5.07 4.32 -9.33
CA LEU A 60 5.87 3.10 -9.46
C LEU A 60 6.38 2.62 -8.11
N TYR A 61 6.98 3.51 -7.32
CA TYR A 61 7.50 3.18 -5.99
C TYR A 61 6.40 2.69 -5.05
N TYR A 62 5.25 3.36 -5.06
CA TYR A 62 4.13 2.97 -4.21
C TYR A 62 3.60 1.59 -4.59
N LEU A 63 3.38 1.33 -5.88
CA LEU A 63 2.95 0.01 -6.38
C LEU A 63 3.97 -1.09 -6.06
N GLN A 64 5.27 -0.83 -6.21
CA GLN A 64 6.34 -1.76 -5.84
C GLN A 64 6.31 -2.12 -4.35
N SER A 65 5.80 -1.25 -3.51
CA SER A 65 5.69 -1.47 -2.07
C SER A 65 4.47 -2.31 -1.67
N LEU A 66 3.50 -2.51 -2.57
CA LEU A 66 2.32 -3.34 -2.30
C LEU A 66 2.65 -4.82 -2.38
N ARG A 67 2.16 -5.60 -1.41
CA ARG A 67 2.36 -7.06 -1.36
C ARG A 67 1.59 -7.85 -2.42
N TYR A 68 0.61 -7.21 -3.05
CA TYR A 68 -0.25 -7.80 -4.07
C TYR A 68 0.25 -7.58 -5.50
N VAL A 69 1.37 -6.88 -5.67
CA VAL A 69 1.96 -6.58 -6.98
C VAL A 69 3.27 -7.34 -7.12
N ASP A 70 3.36 -8.18 -8.13
CA ASP A 70 4.53 -9.03 -8.36
C ASP A 70 5.52 -8.41 -9.34
N ARG A 71 5.01 -7.82 -10.42
CA ARG A 71 5.83 -7.12 -11.43
C ARG A 71 5.15 -5.86 -11.90
N ILE A 72 5.97 -4.89 -12.30
CA ILE A 72 5.49 -3.65 -12.90
C ILE A 72 6.32 -3.36 -14.14
N ARG A 73 5.62 -3.01 -15.22
CA ARG A 73 6.23 -2.47 -16.43
C ARG A 73 5.57 -1.13 -16.75
N VAL A 74 6.37 -0.09 -16.95
CA VAL A 74 5.85 1.19 -17.41
C VAL A 74 5.61 1.10 -18.90
N ILE A 75 4.45 1.57 -19.34
CA ILE A 75 4.07 1.64 -20.75
C ILE A 75 3.85 3.11 -21.15
N SER A 76 4.44 3.50 -22.26
CA SER A 76 4.40 4.89 -22.74
C SER A 76 3.52 5.07 -23.98
N ASN A 77 3.18 3.98 -24.65
CA ASN A 77 2.35 3.97 -25.84
C ASN A 77 1.31 2.89 -25.78
N ILE A 78 0.08 3.24 -26.08
CA ILE A 78 -1.05 2.32 -26.34
C ILE A 78 -1.70 2.84 -27.62
N ASN A 79 -1.81 1.98 -28.64
CA ASN A 79 -2.47 2.34 -29.89
C ASN A 79 -3.98 2.54 -29.71
N ASP A 80 -4.54 1.82 -28.72
CA ASP A 80 -5.94 1.85 -28.35
C ASP A 80 -6.03 1.62 -26.83
N PRO A 81 -6.70 2.48 -26.06
CA PRO A 81 -6.86 2.33 -24.59
C PRO A 81 -7.63 1.06 -24.20
N HIS A 82 -8.26 0.38 -25.16
CA HIS A 82 -8.98 -0.89 -24.97
C HIS A 82 -8.15 -2.11 -25.39
N SER A 83 -6.85 -1.95 -25.65
CA SER A 83 -5.90 -3.01 -26.00
C SER A 83 -4.69 -3.01 -25.05
N LEU A 84 -3.92 -4.08 -25.09
CA LEU A 84 -2.64 -4.18 -24.42
C LEU A 84 -1.50 -4.17 -25.47
N PRO A 85 -0.33 -3.63 -25.16
CA PRO A 85 0.80 -3.66 -26.08
C PRO A 85 1.28 -5.11 -26.30
N LEU A 86 1.20 -5.60 -27.54
CA LEU A 86 1.46 -6.99 -27.93
C LEU A 86 2.76 -7.61 -27.40
N PRO A 87 3.94 -6.97 -27.45
CA PRO A 87 5.16 -7.59 -26.96
C PRO A 87 5.16 -7.88 -25.47
N VAL A 88 4.36 -7.15 -24.70
CA VAL A 88 4.33 -7.26 -23.24
C VAL A 88 3.55 -8.47 -22.79
N TRP A 89 2.40 -8.77 -23.40
CA TRP A 89 1.59 -9.90 -22.99
C TRP A 89 2.13 -11.24 -23.53
N ASP A 90 2.76 -11.25 -24.72
CA ASP A 90 3.41 -12.44 -25.26
C ASP A 90 4.50 -12.99 -24.33
N GLU A 91 5.32 -12.10 -23.77
CA GLU A 91 6.37 -12.45 -22.81
C GLU A 91 5.82 -12.97 -21.48
N LEU A 92 4.65 -12.53 -21.06
CA LEU A 92 4.07 -12.86 -19.76
C LEU A 92 3.24 -14.16 -19.79
N ASN A 93 2.84 -14.63 -20.98
CA ASN A 93 1.91 -15.75 -21.12
C ASN A 93 0.71 -15.62 -20.15
N PRO A 94 -0.10 -14.55 -20.25
CA PRO A 94 -1.10 -14.20 -19.24
C PRO A 94 -2.28 -15.17 -19.28
N VAL A 95 -2.86 -15.43 -18.11
CA VAL A 95 -4.15 -16.13 -18.01
C VAL A 95 -5.28 -15.20 -18.42
N GLY A 96 -5.15 -13.91 -18.11
CA GLY A 96 -6.15 -12.94 -18.48
C GLY A 96 -5.84 -11.50 -18.12
N TRP A 97 -6.54 -10.60 -18.78
CA TRP A 97 -6.65 -9.20 -18.39
C TRP A 97 -7.72 -9.08 -17.31
N VAL A 98 -7.31 -8.59 -16.14
CA VAL A 98 -8.19 -8.40 -14.98
C VAL A 98 -8.56 -6.92 -14.89
N VAL A 99 -9.84 -6.64 -14.78
CA VAL A 99 -10.38 -5.28 -14.61
C VAL A 99 -11.42 -5.28 -13.48
N ASP A 100 -11.65 -4.12 -12.89
CA ASP A 100 -12.80 -3.93 -12.02
C ASP A 100 -14.09 -3.69 -12.84
N GLN A 101 -15.24 -3.81 -12.20
CA GLN A 101 -16.53 -3.64 -12.85
C GLN A 101 -16.70 -2.25 -13.49
N ALA A 102 -16.10 -1.20 -12.91
CA ALA A 102 -16.17 0.15 -13.44
C ALA A 102 -15.36 0.33 -14.74
N SER A 103 -14.30 -0.46 -14.90
CA SER A 103 -13.42 -0.45 -16.08
C SER A 103 -13.78 -1.51 -17.11
N ASP A 104 -14.86 -2.28 -16.89
CA ASP A 104 -15.34 -3.29 -17.83
C ASP A 104 -15.78 -2.63 -19.14
N ASN A 105 -15.32 -3.20 -20.26
CA ASN A 105 -15.58 -2.64 -21.58
C ASN A 105 -15.69 -3.73 -22.65
N PRO A 106 -16.72 -3.71 -23.51
CA PRO A 106 -16.88 -4.66 -24.60
C PRO A 106 -15.69 -4.73 -25.55
N GLN A 107 -15.00 -3.61 -25.82
CA GLN A 107 -13.84 -3.57 -26.71
C GLN A 107 -12.65 -4.32 -26.11
N LYS A 108 -12.42 -4.19 -24.78
CA LYS A 108 -11.40 -4.98 -24.08
C LYS A 108 -11.69 -6.48 -24.16
N ARG A 109 -12.97 -6.88 -24.03
CA ARG A 109 -13.39 -8.28 -24.18
C ARG A 109 -13.12 -8.81 -25.59
N LEU A 110 -13.44 -8.00 -26.61
CA LEU A 110 -13.18 -8.35 -28.02
C LEU A 110 -11.68 -8.46 -28.29
N PHE A 111 -10.87 -7.54 -27.77
CA PHE A 111 -9.43 -7.63 -27.87
C PHE A 111 -8.91 -8.94 -27.25
N CYS A 112 -9.28 -9.26 -26.03
CA CYS A 112 -8.87 -10.50 -25.38
C CYS A 112 -9.27 -11.74 -26.18
N ALA A 113 -10.51 -11.78 -26.69
CA ALA A 113 -10.98 -12.87 -27.51
C ALA A 113 -10.16 -13.01 -28.81
N SER A 114 -9.79 -11.90 -29.45
CA SER A 114 -9.02 -11.89 -30.70
C SER A 114 -7.60 -12.46 -30.56
N VAL A 115 -7.02 -12.35 -29.36
CA VAL A 115 -5.66 -12.84 -29.07
C VAL A 115 -5.65 -14.11 -28.20
N GLY A 116 -6.80 -14.72 -27.95
CA GLY A 116 -6.90 -15.95 -27.16
C GLY A 116 -6.58 -15.79 -25.67
N MET A 117 -6.69 -14.58 -25.13
CA MET A 117 -6.43 -14.26 -23.72
C MET A 117 -7.72 -14.25 -22.90
N GLY A 118 -7.66 -14.69 -21.64
CA GLY A 118 -8.78 -14.56 -20.71
C GLY A 118 -9.12 -13.11 -20.40
N TYR A 119 -10.37 -12.86 -20.04
CA TYR A 119 -10.83 -11.58 -19.54
C TYR A 119 -11.63 -11.79 -18.27
N GLN A 120 -11.25 -11.14 -17.20
CA GLN A 120 -11.89 -11.32 -15.90
C GLN A 120 -12.29 -9.98 -15.29
N VAL A 121 -13.55 -9.90 -14.86
CA VAL A 121 -14.10 -8.73 -14.18
C VAL A 121 -14.25 -9.04 -12.69
N ILE A 122 -13.66 -8.20 -11.84
CA ILE A 122 -13.88 -8.25 -10.41
C ILE A 122 -15.10 -7.38 -10.09
N PRO A 123 -16.16 -7.98 -9.52
CA PRO A 123 -17.37 -7.24 -9.20
C PRO A 123 -17.12 -6.24 -8.06
N GLU A 124 -17.89 -5.15 -8.06
CA GLU A 124 -17.78 -4.11 -7.03
C GLU A 124 -18.00 -4.66 -5.62
N THR A 125 -18.86 -5.67 -5.48
CA THR A 125 -19.12 -6.35 -4.19
C THR A 125 -17.88 -6.95 -3.56
N ASP A 126 -16.92 -7.43 -4.35
CA ASP A 126 -15.70 -8.05 -3.87
C ASP A 126 -14.66 -7.01 -3.43
N LEU A 127 -14.87 -5.74 -3.84
CA LEU A 127 -14.02 -4.61 -3.47
C LEU A 127 -14.48 -3.92 -2.18
N LEU A 128 -15.61 -4.34 -1.61
CA LEU A 128 -16.16 -3.75 -0.40
C LEU A 128 -15.41 -4.20 0.86
N GLY A 129 -15.32 -3.30 1.83
CA GLY A 129 -14.74 -3.56 3.15
C GLY A 129 -13.21 -3.66 3.14
N PHE A 130 -12.68 -3.86 4.33
CA PHE A 130 -11.23 -3.87 4.60
C PHE A 130 -10.85 -5.15 5.33
N PRO A 131 -10.58 -6.25 4.60
CA PRO A 131 -10.32 -7.56 5.21
C PRO A 131 -9.18 -7.49 6.23
N PHE A 132 -9.40 -8.15 7.33
CA PHE A 132 -8.35 -8.36 8.32
C PHE A 132 -7.59 -9.64 7.96
N ARG A 133 -6.30 -9.53 7.67
CA ARG A 133 -5.44 -10.70 7.62
C ARG A 133 -5.19 -11.17 9.05
N ARG A 134 -5.58 -12.39 9.38
CA ARG A 134 -5.28 -13.00 10.68
C ARG A 134 -3.82 -12.80 11.03
N ASN A 135 -3.57 -12.37 12.24
CA ASN A 135 -2.22 -12.09 12.75
C ASN A 135 -1.43 -13.37 13.10
N ASP A 136 -1.51 -14.44 12.30
CA ASP A 136 -0.58 -15.57 12.42
C ASP A 136 0.88 -15.09 12.40
N ALA A 137 1.09 -13.89 11.81
CA ALA A 137 2.35 -13.18 11.82
C ALA A 137 2.80 -12.68 13.22
N LEU A 138 1.91 -12.53 14.20
CA LEU A 138 2.28 -12.15 15.57
C LEU A 138 2.97 -13.31 16.31
N GLU A 139 2.56 -14.52 16.02
CA GLU A 139 2.98 -15.73 16.74
C GLU A 139 4.15 -16.45 16.09
N ALA A 140 4.34 -16.33 14.77
CA ALA A 140 5.40 -17.03 14.06
C ALA A 140 6.78 -16.39 14.32
N PRO A 141 7.72 -17.08 14.97
CA PRO A 141 9.06 -16.55 15.19
C PRO A 141 9.82 -16.46 13.85
N SER A 142 10.39 -15.29 13.56
CA SER A 142 11.24 -15.09 12.36
C SER A 142 12.74 -15.11 12.68
N GLY A 143 13.09 -15.07 13.96
CA GLY A 143 14.48 -14.91 14.42
C GLY A 143 15.02 -13.47 14.28
N ARG A 144 14.21 -12.51 13.80
CA ARG A 144 14.56 -11.10 13.70
C ARG A 144 14.02 -10.30 14.89
N LYS A 145 14.66 -9.19 15.22
CA LYS A 145 14.10 -8.21 16.18
C LYS A 145 12.69 -7.80 15.75
N LYS A 146 11.82 -7.57 16.72
CA LYS A 146 10.50 -6.96 16.48
C LYS A 146 10.63 -5.43 16.60
N VAL A 147 10.18 -4.72 15.59
CA VAL A 147 10.20 -3.25 15.56
C VAL A 147 8.78 -2.73 15.53
N ILE A 148 8.44 -1.80 16.41
CA ILE A 148 7.14 -1.15 16.42
C ILE A 148 7.25 0.30 15.97
N VAL A 149 6.26 0.75 15.22
CA VAL A 149 5.99 2.15 14.91
C VAL A 149 4.53 2.47 15.15
N THR A 150 4.23 3.71 15.51
CA THR A 150 2.86 4.17 15.77
C THR A 150 2.55 5.40 14.95
N GLY A 151 1.31 5.55 14.51
CA GLY A 151 0.90 6.73 13.76
C GLY A 151 -0.57 6.74 13.34
N CYS A 152 -1.01 7.89 12.84
CA CYS A 152 -2.38 8.04 12.32
C CYS A 152 -2.55 7.40 10.95
N TYR A 153 -1.61 7.63 10.05
CA TYR A 153 -1.63 7.17 8.64
C TYR A 153 -2.92 7.54 7.88
N ASP A 154 -3.48 8.71 8.21
CA ASP A 154 -4.76 9.18 7.68
C ASP A 154 -4.76 9.38 6.15
N TRP A 155 -3.60 9.67 5.58
CA TRP A 155 -3.35 9.64 4.16
C TRP A 155 -2.01 8.95 3.90
N LEU A 156 -2.05 7.65 3.60
CA LEU A 156 -0.84 6.90 3.33
C LEU A 156 -0.21 7.38 2.01
N HIS A 157 1.09 7.71 2.02
CA HIS A 157 1.84 8.25 0.88
C HIS A 157 3.27 7.71 0.84
N SER A 158 4.01 8.02 -0.23
CA SER A 158 5.39 7.56 -0.47
C SER A 158 6.35 7.82 0.71
N GLY A 159 6.16 8.88 1.47
CA GLY A 159 6.95 9.17 2.67
C GLY A 159 6.72 8.17 3.81
N HIS A 160 5.48 7.69 4.01
CA HIS A 160 5.20 6.62 4.97
C HIS A 160 5.77 5.28 4.47
N VAL A 161 5.66 5.01 3.17
CA VAL A 161 6.24 3.81 2.56
C VAL A 161 7.76 3.79 2.78
N ARG A 162 8.44 4.92 2.56
CA ARG A 162 9.88 5.04 2.78
C ARG A 162 10.26 4.79 4.23
N PHE A 163 9.50 5.35 5.17
CA PHE A 163 9.71 5.10 6.59
C PHE A 163 9.56 3.61 6.93
N PHE A 164 8.53 2.95 6.44
CA PHE A 164 8.33 1.50 6.65
C PHE A 164 9.46 0.66 6.02
N GLU A 165 9.93 1.03 4.84
CA GLU A 165 11.06 0.39 4.17
C GLU A 165 12.34 0.45 5.03
N GLU A 166 12.66 1.63 5.57
CA GLU A 166 13.83 1.84 6.43
C GLU A 166 13.72 1.09 7.76
N VAL A 167 12.56 1.18 8.42
CA VAL A 167 12.33 0.49 9.69
C VAL A 167 12.35 -1.03 9.53
N ALA A 168 11.82 -1.57 8.43
CA ALA A 168 11.87 -3.01 8.15
C ALA A 168 13.30 -3.54 7.96
N GLY A 169 14.25 -2.66 7.67
CA GLY A 169 15.70 -2.99 7.70
C GLY A 169 16.20 -3.34 9.11
N LEU A 170 15.58 -2.79 10.16
CA LEU A 170 15.94 -3.04 11.56
C LEU A 170 15.37 -4.36 12.10
N GLY A 171 14.26 -4.84 11.55
CA GLY A 171 13.60 -6.05 12.05
C GLY A 171 12.25 -6.28 11.40
N ASP A 172 11.43 -7.12 12.03
CA ASP A 172 10.04 -7.36 11.64
C ASP A 172 9.18 -6.18 12.08
N LEU A 173 8.61 -5.47 11.11
CA LEU A 173 7.87 -4.25 11.35
C LEU A 173 6.42 -4.52 11.74
N PHE A 174 6.04 -4.08 12.94
CA PHE A 174 4.67 -4.00 13.44
C PHE A 174 4.24 -2.54 13.46
N VAL A 175 3.07 -2.24 12.90
CA VAL A 175 2.55 -0.88 12.84
C VAL A 175 1.28 -0.79 13.66
N VAL A 176 1.21 0.13 14.61
CA VAL A 176 -0.01 0.44 15.36
C VAL A 176 -0.63 1.72 14.81
N VAL A 177 -1.81 1.57 14.25
CA VAL A 177 -2.61 2.64 13.67
C VAL A 177 -3.52 3.22 14.74
N GLY A 178 -3.46 4.52 14.99
CA GLY A 178 -4.30 5.17 15.98
C GLY A 178 -5.79 4.96 15.69
N SER A 179 -6.58 4.60 16.73
CA SER A 179 -8.03 4.44 16.60
C SER A 179 -8.69 5.76 16.18
N ASP A 180 -9.87 5.69 15.55
CA ASP A 180 -10.61 6.90 15.13
C ASP A 180 -10.90 7.80 16.32
N ALA A 181 -11.32 7.21 17.45
CA ALA A 181 -11.60 7.94 18.67
C ALA A 181 -10.36 8.68 19.21
N ASN A 182 -9.19 8.02 19.22
CA ASN A 182 -7.96 8.63 19.71
C ASN A 182 -7.41 9.70 18.75
N VAL A 183 -7.50 9.45 17.43
CA VAL A 183 -7.11 10.46 16.43
C VAL A 183 -7.98 11.69 16.53
N HIS A 184 -9.29 11.51 16.70
CA HIS A 184 -10.23 12.62 16.92
C HIS A 184 -9.90 13.41 18.20
N LEU A 185 -9.59 12.71 19.29
CA LEU A 185 -9.17 13.32 20.56
C LEU A 185 -7.91 14.18 20.41
N LEU A 186 -6.90 13.70 19.67
CA LEU A 186 -5.61 14.35 19.54
C LEU A 186 -5.51 15.42 18.45
N LYS A 187 -6.31 15.28 17.37
CA LYS A 187 -6.22 16.14 16.18
C LYS A 187 -7.50 16.94 15.88
N GLY A 188 -8.58 16.70 16.61
CA GLY A 188 -9.85 17.42 16.46
C GLY A 188 -10.81 16.80 15.44
N ALA A 189 -11.99 17.45 15.30
CA ALA A 189 -13.17 16.89 14.63
C ALA A 189 -13.02 16.59 13.13
N SER A 190 -12.07 17.22 12.44
CA SER A 190 -11.80 16.97 11.02
C SER A 190 -10.89 15.76 10.76
N HIS A 191 -10.51 15.03 11.81
CA HIS A 191 -9.63 13.87 11.75
C HIS A 191 -10.25 12.66 12.46
N PRO A 192 -10.01 11.43 11.95
CA PRO A 192 -9.35 11.13 10.67
C PRO A 192 -10.30 11.31 9.48
N MET A 193 -9.77 11.35 8.24
CA MET A 193 -10.55 11.34 6.99
C MET A 193 -11.02 9.93 6.64
N PHE A 194 -10.16 8.95 6.89
CA PHE A 194 -10.40 7.54 6.59
C PHE A 194 -10.59 6.77 7.89
N SER A 195 -11.51 5.80 7.88
CA SER A 195 -11.77 4.97 9.04
C SER A 195 -10.52 4.21 9.49
N GLN A 196 -10.43 3.88 10.77
CA GLN A 196 -9.32 3.11 11.31
C GLN A 196 -9.10 1.78 10.58
N ASP A 197 -10.17 1.13 10.14
CA ASP A 197 -10.09 -0.13 9.39
C ASP A 197 -9.48 0.07 8.00
N GLU A 198 -9.87 1.14 7.30
CA GLU A 198 -9.29 1.51 6.02
C GLU A 198 -7.81 1.86 6.16
N ARG A 199 -7.45 2.69 7.14
CA ARG A 199 -6.06 3.09 7.41
C ARG A 199 -5.19 1.89 7.77
N ARG A 200 -5.67 0.99 8.64
CA ARG A 200 -5.02 -0.27 8.96
C ARG A 200 -4.84 -1.15 7.72
N TYR A 201 -5.89 -1.28 6.90
CA TYR A 201 -5.85 -2.06 5.67
C TYR A 201 -4.78 -1.55 4.70
N MET A 202 -4.72 -0.24 4.46
CA MET A 202 -3.72 0.37 3.59
C MET A 202 -2.29 0.15 4.12
N VAL A 203 -2.07 0.28 5.42
CA VAL A 203 -0.80 -0.02 6.07
C VAL A 203 -0.44 -1.50 5.91
N GLN A 204 -1.39 -2.41 6.16
CA GLN A 204 -1.19 -3.86 6.05
C GLN A 204 -0.87 -4.30 4.62
N ALA A 205 -1.33 -3.56 3.61
CA ALA A 205 -1.04 -3.84 2.20
C ALA A 205 0.42 -3.59 1.83
N ILE A 206 1.16 -2.81 2.61
CA ILE A 206 2.59 -2.56 2.37
C ILE A 206 3.41 -3.81 2.71
N ARG A 207 4.24 -4.27 1.77
CA ARG A 207 5.02 -5.51 1.91
C ARG A 207 6.05 -5.51 3.02
N PHE A 208 6.49 -4.33 3.45
CA PHE A 208 7.44 -4.15 4.54
C PHE A 208 6.82 -4.37 5.92
N VAL A 209 5.49 -4.26 6.02
CA VAL A 209 4.73 -4.38 7.27
C VAL A 209 4.40 -5.84 7.53
N ARG A 210 4.89 -6.38 8.63
CA ARG A 210 4.57 -7.74 9.06
C ARG A 210 3.13 -7.84 9.55
N ALA A 211 2.71 -6.93 10.42
CA ALA A 211 1.33 -6.82 10.89
C ALA A 211 0.97 -5.37 11.20
N ALA A 212 -0.31 -5.02 10.99
CA ALA A 212 -0.88 -3.74 11.37
C ALA A 212 -2.05 -3.95 12.34
N LEU A 213 -2.00 -3.26 13.49
CA LEU A 213 -3.00 -3.29 14.53
C LEU A 213 -3.64 -1.91 14.67
N ILE A 214 -4.82 -1.84 15.30
CA ILE A 214 -5.45 -0.59 15.70
C ILE A 214 -5.19 -0.39 17.18
N SER A 215 -4.80 0.81 17.61
CA SER A 215 -4.56 1.10 19.02
C SER A 215 -5.85 0.98 19.83
N THR A 216 -5.74 0.39 21.03
CA THR A 216 -6.86 0.22 21.95
C THR A 216 -6.75 1.11 23.20
N GLY A 217 -5.59 1.72 23.42
CA GLY A 217 -5.37 2.70 24.48
C GLY A 217 -5.90 4.09 24.13
N LYS A 218 -5.55 5.08 24.96
CA LYS A 218 -5.98 6.49 24.83
C LYS A 218 -4.82 7.45 25.06
N GLY A 219 -4.92 8.62 24.44
CA GLY A 219 -3.94 9.69 24.63
C GLY A 219 -2.69 9.50 23.76
N TRP A 220 -1.57 10.03 24.20
CA TRP A 220 -0.33 10.07 23.43
C TRP A 220 0.39 8.70 23.32
N MET A 221 0.14 7.78 24.27
CA MET A 221 0.62 6.39 24.27
C MET A 221 -0.52 5.38 24.07
N ASP A 222 -1.43 5.69 23.17
CA ASP A 222 -2.56 4.84 22.83
C ASP A 222 -2.17 3.43 22.34
N ALA A 223 -0.93 3.24 21.96
CA ALA A 223 -0.39 1.95 21.51
C ALA A 223 0.22 1.10 22.64
N GLU A 224 0.17 1.53 23.90
CA GLU A 224 0.75 0.79 25.03
C GLU A 224 0.21 -0.67 25.13
N PRO A 225 -1.12 -0.94 25.01
CA PRO A 225 -1.61 -2.31 25.04
C PRO A 225 -1.05 -3.20 23.90
N GLU A 226 -0.87 -2.64 22.72
CA GLU A 226 -0.29 -3.35 21.58
C GLU A 226 1.22 -3.57 21.75
N ILE A 227 1.92 -2.65 22.40
CA ILE A 227 3.33 -2.81 22.78
C ILE A 227 3.48 -3.99 23.74
N GLU A 228 2.64 -4.07 24.78
CA GLU A 228 2.64 -5.20 25.72
C GLU A 228 2.34 -6.53 25.03
N LEU A 229 1.41 -6.54 24.06
CA LEU A 229 1.04 -7.72 23.28
C LEU A 229 2.19 -8.19 22.36
N ILE A 230 2.78 -7.25 21.58
CA ILE A 230 3.81 -7.54 20.59
C ILE A 230 5.14 -7.85 21.26
N ARG A 231 5.46 -7.16 22.37
CA ARG A 231 6.76 -7.18 23.06
C ARG A 231 7.89 -6.89 22.06
N PRO A 232 7.95 -5.68 21.50
CA PRO A 232 8.97 -5.32 20.54
C PRO A 232 10.33 -5.14 21.23
N ASP A 233 11.39 -5.27 20.44
CA ASP A 233 12.76 -4.93 20.87
C ASP A 233 13.08 -3.46 20.62
N ILE A 234 12.47 -2.89 19.56
CA ILE A 234 12.75 -1.54 19.07
C ILE A 234 11.46 -0.75 18.91
N TYR A 235 11.47 0.50 19.39
CA TYR A 235 10.46 1.50 19.07
C TYR A 235 11.09 2.54 18.11
N ALA A 236 10.65 2.57 16.86
CA ALA A 236 11.19 3.49 15.86
C ALA A 236 10.23 4.66 15.60
N VAL A 237 10.80 5.83 15.41
CA VAL A 237 10.08 7.06 15.04
C VAL A 237 10.84 7.82 13.96
N ASN A 238 10.14 8.68 13.22
CA ASN A 238 10.79 9.75 12.47
C ASN A 238 11.11 10.93 13.40
N GLU A 239 12.04 11.80 13.00
CA GLU A 239 12.46 12.99 13.74
C GLU A 239 11.30 13.93 14.14
N ASP A 240 10.24 14.01 13.33
CA ASP A 240 9.04 14.79 13.64
C ASP A 240 8.12 14.12 14.69
N GLY A 241 8.29 12.83 14.90
CA GLY A 241 7.61 12.05 15.93
C GLY A 241 8.44 11.83 17.20
N ASP A 242 9.68 12.35 17.25
CA ASP A 242 10.54 12.24 18.41
C ASP A 242 10.03 13.14 19.56
N LYS A 243 9.75 12.52 20.70
CA LYS A 243 9.22 13.17 21.90
C LYS A 243 9.95 12.67 23.14
N PRO A 244 10.26 13.58 24.11
CA PRO A 244 10.90 13.18 25.37
C PRO A 244 10.14 12.10 26.14
N GLU A 245 8.80 12.15 26.06
CA GLU A 245 7.93 11.19 26.73
C GLU A 245 8.09 9.78 26.14
N LYS A 246 8.21 9.66 24.81
CA LYS A 246 8.44 8.37 24.13
C LYS A 246 9.82 7.80 24.50
N ARG A 247 10.83 8.65 24.58
CA ARG A 247 12.18 8.22 25.01
C ARG A 247 12.15 7.67 26.43
N ARG A 248 11.47 8.35 27.34
CA ARG A 248 11.32 7.93 28.73
C ARG A 248 10.57 6.60 28.81
N PHE A 249 9.43 6.49 28.12
CA PHE A 249 8.66 5.24 28.02
C PHE A 249 9.54 4.07 27.56
N CYS A 250 10.35 4.26 26.52
CA CYS A 250 11.23 3.19 26.01
C CYS A 250 12.28 2.77 27.04
N VAL A 251 12.86 3.71 27.79
CA VAL A 251 13.80 3.40 28.88
C VAL A 251 13.12 2.58 29.97
N GLU A 252 11.91 2.98 30.40
CA GLU A 252 11.14 2.32 31.46
C GLU A 252 10.73 0.89 31.06
N HIS A 253 10.51 0.64 29.75
CA HIS A 253 10.09 -0.67 29.22
C HIS A 253 11.23 -1.48 28.59
N GLY A 254 12.47 -1.00 28.66
CA GLY A 254 13.63 -1.71 28.13
C GLY A 254 13.67 -1.82 26.61
N LEU A 255 13.05 -0.86 25.90
CA LEU A 255 13.01 -0.80 24.43
C LEU A 255 14.17 0.03 23.88
N GLU A 256 14.79 -0.45 22.81
CA GLU A 256 15.70 0.36 22.00
C GLU A 256 14.90 1.46 21.27
N TYR A 257 15.26 2.74 21.45
CA TYR A 257 14.59 3.87 20.81
C TYR A 257 15.39 4.36 19.62
N VAL A 258 14.82 4.24 18.41
CA VAL A 258 15.49 4.61 17.15
C VAL A 258 14.78 5.79 16.50
N VAL A 259 15.53 6.85 16.20
CA VAL A 259 15.04 8.03 15.49
C VAL A 259 15.61 8.04 14.07
N LEU A 260 14.74 8.02 13.07
CA LEU A 260 15.12 8.09 11.66
C LEU A 260 14.90 9.50 11.11
N LYS A 261 15.69 9.87 10.11
CA LYS A 261 15.50 11.12 9.37
C LYS A 261 14.33 10.96 8.40
N ARG A 262 13.46 11.96 8.34
CA ARG A 262 12.33 11.98 7.40
C ARG A 262 12.79 12.40 6.00
N LEU A 263 13.59 11.56 5.35
CA LEU A 263 14.07 11.79 3.99
C LEU A 263 13.20 11.04 2.97
N PRO A 264 12.77 11.68 1.88
CA PRO A 264 12.12 10.97 0.80
C PRO A 264 13.11 10.00 0.13
N ARG A 265 12.60 9.00 -0.57
CA ARG A 265 13.46 8.20 -1.46
C ARG A 265 14.08 9.12 -2.52
N ALA A 266 15.33 8.85 -2.89
CA ALA A 266 16.03 9.63 -3.91
C ALA A 266 15.19 9.75 -5.20
N GLY A 267 15.04 10.96 -5.71
CA GLY A 267 14.22 11.28 -6.88
C GLY A 267 12.73 11.48 -6.59
N LEU A 268 12.25 11.24 -5.37
CA LEU A 268 10.85 11.46 -5.02
C LEU A 268 10.64 12.76 -4.22
N PRO A 269 9.49 13.41 -4.38
CA PRO A 269 9.16 14.60 -3.60
C PRO A 269 8.88 14.25 -2.13
N ARG A 270 9.16 15.19 -1.24
CA ARG A 270 8.70 15.11 0.16
C ARG A 270 7.18 15.26 0.18
N ARG A 271 6.49 14.35 0.85
CA ARG A 271 5.03 14.38 0.99
C ARG A 271 4.62 14.59 2.44
N GLU A 272 3.51 15.30 2.61
CA GLU A 272 2.86 15.55 3.91
C GLU A 272 1.36 15.34 3.75
N SER A 273 0.77 14.55 4.66
CA SER A 273 -0.67 14.25 4.62
C SER A 273 -1.54 15.51 4.67
N ALA A 274 -1.09 16.56 5.37
CA ALA A 274 -1.81 17.84 5.44
C ALA A 274 -1.91 18.56 4.09
N ILE A 275 -0.86 18.45 3.25
CA ILE A 275 -0.84 19.06 1.91
C ILE A 275 -1.71 18.24 0.96
N LEU A 276 -1.65 16.92 1.06
CA LEU A 276 -2.43 16.01 0.20
C LEU A 276 -3.94 16.11 0.39
N ARG A 277 -4.41 16.66 1.52
CA ARG A 277 -5.82 16.92 1.77
C ARG A 277 -6.44 18.02 0.89
N GLY A 278 -5.61 18.86 0.31
CA GLY A 278 -6.02 19.92 -0.61
C GLY A 278 -6.13 19.51 -2.08
N PHE A 279 -5.92 18.21 -2.40
CA PHE A 279 -6.05 17.68 -3.75
C PHE A 279 -7.50 17.32 -4.08
#